data_35cf305171fbf0b2f02f2839f5a067a6
#
_entry.id   35cf305171fbf0b2f02f2839f5a067a6
#
_cell.length_a   1.000
_cell.length_b   1.000
_cell.length_c   1.000
_cell.angle_alpha   90.00
_cell.angle_beta   90.00
_cell.angle_gamma   90.00
#
_symmetry.space_group_name_H-M   'P 1'
#
loop_
_entity.id
_entity.type
_entity.pdbx_description
1 polymer ?
#
loop_
_entity_poly.entity_id
_entity_poly.type
_entity_poly.pdbx_seq_one_letter_code
_entity_poly.pdbx_strand_id
1 'polypeptide(L)'
;EFTFGEMQMIVRSVATPGHTPGSTSLEVDGKYLMTGDAVFVTGIGRPDLGGETEPWARDLFHTIHDRLAPLDHDLLVCPAHYTSRTEASEDGALHRQLGDLLENDPIVSMGDEEEFVKYVVDHLGTPPDQYGDIRKVNLGIIEPDDEMLKELEVGRNECALTA
;
A
#
# COMPACT_ATOMS: atom_id res chain seq x y z
N GLU A 1 21.99 -6.85 0.53
CA GLU A 1 22.56 -6.42 1.83
C GLU A 1 23.14 -5.02 1.68
N PHE A 2 22.77 -4.11 2.56
CA PHE A 2 23.27 -2.73 2.56
C PHE A 2 23.96 -2.43 3.88
N THR A 3 25.02 -1.60 3.83
CA THR A 3 25.77 -1.17 5.00
C THR A 3 25.64 0.34 5.16
N PHE A 4 25.22 0.78 6.36
CA PHE A 4 25.11 2.18 6.73
C PHE A 4 26.09 2.48 7.88
N GLY A 5 27.25 3.01 7.56
CA GLY A 5 28.32 3.18 8.53
C GLY A 5 28.77 1.82 9.09
N GLU A 6 28.61 1.63 10.40
CA GLU A 6 28.91 0.36 11.08
C GLU A 6 27.71 -0.59 11.17
N MET A 7 26.51 -0.16 10.71
CA MET A 7 25.31 -0.99 10.69
C MET A 7 25.24 -1.81 9.42
N GLN A 8 24.87 -3.08 9.57
CA GLN A 8 24.46 -3.95 8.46
C GLN A 8 22.95 -4.12 8.52
N MET A 9 22.30 -3.99 7.38
CA MET A 9 20.86 -4.15 7.22
C MET A 9 20.60 -5.10 6.04
N ILE A 10 19.77 -6.11 6.27
CA ILE A 10 19.34 -7.03 5.22
C ILE A 10 18.00 -6.51 4.68
N VAL A 11 17.98 -6.21 3.40
CA VAL A 11 16.75 -5.78 2.71
C VAL A 11 16.47 -6.73 1.55
N ARG A 12 15.25 -7.26 1.51
CA ARG A 12 14.72 -8.08 0.43
C ARG A 12 13.57 -7.37 -0.23
N SER A 13 13.55 -7.31 -1.55
CA SER A 13 12.42 -6.77 -2.31
C SER A 13 11.41 -7.87 -2.62
N VAL A 14 10.14 -7.54 -2.46
CA VAL A 14 8.99 -8.36 -2.83
C VAL A 14 8.16 -7.54 -3.81
N ALA A 15 8.03 -7.99 -5.06
CA ALA A 15 7.15 -7.32 -6.01
C ALA A 15 5.70 -7.43 -5.53
N THR A 16 5.01 -6.32 -5.37
CA THR A 16 3.64 -6.24 -4.82
C THR A 16 2.74 -5.40 -5.73
N PRO A 17 2.55 -5.82 -7.02
CA PRO A 17 1.67 -5.10 -7.94
C PRO A 17 0.22 -5.09 -7.46
N GLY A 18 -0.54 -4.09 -7.93
CA GLY A 18 -1.97 -3.95 -7.68
C GLY A 18 -2.39 -2.53 -7.42
N HIS A 19 -1.83 -1.84 -6.43
CA HIS A 19 -1.98 -0.39 -6.31
C HIS A 19 -1.36 0.34 -7.52
N THR A 20 -0.18 -0.09 -7.91
CA THR A 20 0.42 0.20 -9.22
C THR A 20 1.14 -1.05 -9.74
N PRO A 21 1.36 -1.18 -11.07
CA PRO A 21 2.08 -2.33 -11.63
C PRO A 21 3.52 -2.48 -11.12
N GLY A 22 4.15 -1.37 -10.74
CA GLY A 22 5.53 -1.33 -10.26
C GLY A 22 5.68 -1.36 -8.74
N SER A 23 4.59 -1.52 -7.99
CA SER A 23 4.65 -1.55 -6.53
C SER A 23 5.58 -2.64 -6.02
N THR A 24 6.40 -2.29 -5.03
CA THR A 24 7.39 -3.18 -4.44
C THR A 24 7.45 -2.94 -2.95
N SER A 25 7.29 -3.99 -2.18
CA SER A 25 7.50 -3.99 -0.72
C SER A 25 8.94 -4.35 -0.38
N LEU A 26 9.41 -3.92 0.78
CA LEU A 26 10.73 -4.22 1.29
C LEU A 26 10.64 -4.92 2.64
N GLU A 27 11.13 -6.15 2.71
CA GLU A 27 11.37 -6.83 3.97
C GLU A 27 12.72 -6.38 4.52
N VAL A 28 12.73 -5.88 5.74
CA VAL A 28 13.92 -5.32 6.41
C VAL A 28 14.25 -6.11 7.65
N ASP A 29 15.42 -6.69 7.69
CA ASP A 29 16.00 -7.48 8.80
C ASP A 29 15.11 -8.63 9.31
N GLY A 30 14.24 -9.17 8.45
CA GLY A 30 13.26 -10.22 8.84
C GLY A 30 12.29 -9.77 9.92
N LYS A 31 12.08 -8.48 10.07
CA LYS A 31 11.22 -7.90 11.10
C LYS A 31 10.17 -6.94 10.55
N TYR A 32 10.53 -6.09 9.63
CA TYR A 32 9.64 -5.07 9.08
C TYR A 32 9.31 -5.38 7.62
N LEU A 33 8.06 -5.14 7.24
CA LEU A 33 7.60 -5.19 5.87
C LEU A 33 7.07 -3.82 5.47
N MET A 34 7.92 -3.05 4.76
CA MET A 34 7.57 -1.73 4.24
C MET A 34 6.73 -1.93 2.99
N THR A 35 5.41 -1.84 3.09
CA THR A 35 4.47 -2.22 2.02
C THR A 35 4.16 -1.12 1.03
N GLY A 36 4.62 0.12 1.27
CA GLY A 36 4.15 1.25 0.49
C GLY A 36 2.63 1.37 0.57
N ASP A 37 1.99 1.42 -0.59
CA ASP A 37 0.53 1.48 -0.70
C ASP A 37 -0.08 0.14 -1.20
N ALA A 38 0.62 -0.98 -1.08
CA ALA A 38 0.05 -2.27 -1.45
C ALA A 38 -1.00 -2.73 -0.42
N VAL A 39 -0.60 -2.79 0.86
CA VAL A 39 -1.50 -3.06 2.00
C VAL A 39 -1.19 -2.09 3.13
N PHE A 40 -2.23 -1.75 3.90
CA PHE A 40 -2.17 -0.84 5.05
C PHE A 40 -2.34 -1.60 6.38
N VAL A 41 -2.30 -0.91 7.48
CA VAL A 41 -2.66 -1.51 8.78
C VAL A 41 -4.14 -1.87 8.84
N THR A 42 -4.96 -1.24 7.96
CA THR A 42 -6.37 -1.56 7.74
C THR A 42 -6.67 -1.42 6.25
N GLY A 43 -7.00 -2.52 5.58
CA GLY A 43 -7.35 -2.54 4.16
C GLY A 43 -6.16 -2.55 3.21
N ILE A 44 -6.42 -2.11 2.00
CA ILE A 44 -5.54 -2.22 0.83
C ILE A 44 -5.41 -0.90 0.07
N GLY A 45 -4.38 -0.79 -0.76
CA GLY A 45 -4.25 0.31 -1.71
C GLY A 45 -5.27 0.20 -2.85
N ARG A 46 -5.85 1.34 -3.24
CA ARG A 46 -6.81 1.39 -4.34
C ARG A 46 -6.15 1.08 -5.68
N PRO A 47 -6.75 0.21 -6.52
CA PRO A 47 -6.13 -0.23 -7.79
C PRO A 47 -6.59 0.59 -9.01
N ASP A 48 -7.30 1.70 -8.86
CA ASP A 48 -7.96 2.41 -9.97
C ASP A 48 -7.19 3.62 -10.51
N LEU A 49 -5.99 3.86 -10.01
CA LEU A 49 -5.23 5.08 -10.30
C LEU A 49 -4.63 5.13 -11.72
N GLY A 50 -4.62 4.00 -12.42
CA GLY A 50 -4.14 3.88 -13.81
C GLY A 50 -5.21 3.62 -14.85
N GLY A 51 -6.47 3.51 -14.43
CA GLY A 51 -7.61 3.26 -15.33
C GLY A 51 -7.85 1.78 -15.68
N GLU A 52 -7.11 0.85 -15.08
CA GLU A 52 -7.28 -0.60 -15.28
C GLU A 52 -7.63 -1.28 -13.94
N THR A 53 -8.76 -0.90 -13.37
CA THR A 53 -9.16 -1.26 -12.00
C THR A 53 -9.25 -2.77 -11.77
N GLU A 54 -10.00 -3.52 -12.60
CA GLU A 54 -10.14 -4.97 -12.41
C GLU A 54 -8.82 -5.74 -12.55
N PRO A 55 -7.99 -5.51 -13.61
CA PRO A 55 -6.69 -6.15 -13.71
C PRO A 55 -5.80 -5.88 -12.50
N TRP A 56 -5.76 -4.65 -12.01
CA TRP A 56 -4.92 -4.29 -10.87
C TRP A 56 -5.48 -4.81 -9.54
N ALA A 57 -6.81 -4.94 -9.42
CA ALA A 57 -7.41 -5.61 -8.27
C ALA A 57 -7.04 -7.10 -8.23
N ARG A 58 -7.02 -7.79 -9.38
CA ARG A 58 -6.52 -9.17 -9.48
C ARG A 58 -5.04 -9.28 -9.11
N ASP A 59 -4.22 -8.37 -9.61
CA ASP A 59 -2.80 -8.31 -9.23
C ASP A 59 -2.65 -8.14 -7.71
N LEU A 60 -3.49 -7.32 -7.08
CA LEU A 60 -3.46 -7.09 -5.66
C LEU A 60 -3.91 -8.33 -4.86
N PHE A 61 -4.93 -9.06 -5.34
CA PHE A 61 -5.31 -10.35 -4.77
C PHE A 61 -4.13 -11.33 -4.77
N HIS A 62 -3.48 -11.50 -5.92
CA HIS A 62 -2.29 -12.35 -6.04
C HIS A 62 -1.09 -11.82 -5.24
N THR A 63 -0.95 -10.51 -5.09
CA THR A 63 0.03 -9.94 -4.19
C THR A 63 -0.19 -10.39 -2.76
N ILE A 64 -1.43 -10.33 -2.27
CA ILE A 64 -1.77 -10.73 -0.90
C ILE A 64 -1.56 -12.23 -0.70
N HIS A 65 -2.15 -13.06 -1.57
CA HIS A 65 -2.26 -14.50 -1.35
C HIS A 65 -1.02 -15.29 -1.79
N ASP A 66 -0.36 -14.87 -2.88
CA ASP A 66 0.76 -15.63 -3.45
C ASP A 66 2.12 -15.08 -3.03
N ARG A 67 2.20 -13.81 -2.60
CA ARG A 67 3.48 -13.15 -2.31
C ARG A 67 3.64 -12.72 -0.87
N LEU A 68 2.60 -12.17 -0.23
CA LEU A 68 2.67 -11.74 1.17
C LEU A 68 2.33 -12.88 2.13
N ALA A 69 1.28 -13.64 1.86
CA ALA A 69 0.86 -14.74 2.74
C ALA A 69 1.92 -15.83 3.00
N PRO A 70 2.84 -16.15 2.06
CA PRO A 70 3.93 -17.09 2.33
C PRO A 70 5.07 -16.52 3.17
N LEU A 71 5.11 -15.21 3.46
CA LEU A 71 6.15 -14.59 4.29
C LEU A 71 5.96 -14.94 5.77
N ASP A 72 6.94 -14.57 6.58
CA ASP A 72 6.84 -14.73 8.03
C ASP A 72 5.70 -13.86 8.58
N HIS A 73 4.75 -14.49 9.27
CA HIS A 73 3.56 -13.83 9.81
C HIS A 73 3.86 -12.90 11.00
N ASP A 74 5.05 -12.99 11.59
CA ASP A 74 5.52 -12.08 12.63
C ASP A 74 6.06 -10.75 12.09
N LEU A 75 6.20 -10.61 10.76
CA LEU A 75 6.60 -9.35 10.14
C LEU A 75 5.64 -8.22 10.51
N LEU A 76 6.20 -7.06 10.82
CA LEU A 76 5.44 -5.84 11.07
C LEU A 76 5.23 -5.09 9.75
N VAL A 77 4.00 -5.09 9.27
CA VAL A 77 3.55 -4.31 8.11
C VAL A 77 3.61 -2.82 8.45
N CYS A 78 4.40 -2.08 7.70
CA CYS A 78 4.61 -0.64 7.85
C CYS A 78 4.27 0.04 6.51
N PRO A 79 3.06 0.58 6.37
CA PRO A 79 2.61 1.21 5.13
C PRO A 79 3.17 2.63 4.95
N ALA A 80 3.03 3.19 3.73
CA ALA A 80 3.42 4.57 3.45
C ALA A 80 2.40 5.60 3.94
N HIS A 81 1.13 5.21 4.02
CA HIS A 81 0.02 6.07 4.42
C HIS A 81 -0.86 5.41 5.49
N TYR A 82 -1.75 6.20 6.08
CA TYR A 82 -2.75 5.77 7.05
C TYR A 82 -4.03 6.61 6.89
N THR A 83 -5.16 6.08 7.29
CA THR A 83 -6.45 6.78 7.22
C THR A 83 -6.75 7.58 8.49
N SER A 84 -6.31 7.07 9.64
CA SER A 84 -6.55 7.69 10.94
C SER A 84 -5.40 7.43 11.92
N ARG A 85 -5.14 8.40 12.79
CA ARG A 85 -4.19 8.21 13.91
C ARG A 85 -4.65 7.15 14.93
N THR A 86 -5.92 6.75 14.89
CA THR A 86 -6.44 5.66 15.73
C THR A 86 -5.93 4.29 15.29
N GLU A 87 -5.31 4.18 14.11
CA GLU A 87 -4.64 2.97 13.61
C GLU A 87 -3.26 2.74 14.24
N ALA A 88 -2.74 3.74 14.99
CA ALA A 88 -1.46 3.59 15.66
C ALA A 88 -1.51 2.52 16.76
N SER A 89 -0.47 1.70 16.81
CA SER A 89 -0.23 0.72 17.87
C SER A 89 0.03 1.40 19.22
N GLU A 90 0.07 0.64 20.29
CA GLU A 90 0.27 1.15 21.66
C GLU A 90 1.60 1.93 21.82
N ASP A 91 2.61 1.61 21.02
CA ASP A 91 3.89 2.33 20.96
C ASP A 91 3.84 3.66 20.17
N GLY A 92 2.67 3.99 19.60
CA GLY A 92 2.44 5.19 18.80
C GLY A 92 2.93 5.08 17.35
N ALA A 93 3.44 3.92 16.93
CA ALA A 93 3.84 3.66 15.55
C ALA A 93 2.69 3.06 14.72
N LEU A 94 2.76 3.23 13.41
CA LEU A 94 1.78 2.68 12.47
C LEU A 94 2.33 1.36 11.95
N HIS A 95 1.93 0.28 12.58
CA HIS A 95 2.24 -1.08 12.12
C HIS A 95 1.19 -2.08 12.60
N ARG A 96 1.12 -3.22 11.90
CA ARG A 96 0.30 -4.38 12.26
C ARG A 96 1.04 -5.66 11.88
N GLN A 97 0.90 -6.73 12.68
CA GLN A 97 1.48 -8.02 12.29
C GLN A 97 0.84 -8.52 10.99
N LEU A 98 1.67 -9.06 10.09
CA LEU A 98 1.21 -9.60 8.81
C LEU A 98 0.19 -10.72 9.01
N GLY A 99 0.44 -11.64 9.94
CA GLY A 99 -0.49 -12.72 10.25
C GLY A 99 -1.85 -12.22 10.72
N ASP A 100 -1.87 -11.20 11.59
CA ASP A 100 -3.12 -10.60 12.05
C ASP A 100 -3.86 -9.87 10.92
N LEU A 101 -3.14 -9.18 10.04
CA LEU A 101 -3.72 -8.55 8.86
C LEU A 101 -4.37 -9.57 7.92
N LEU A 102 -3.65 -10.66 7.60
CA LEU A 102 -4.13 -11.73 6.71
C LEU A 102 -5.35 -12.47 7.27
N GLU A 103 -5.46 -12.60 8.60
CA GLU A 103 -6.52 -13.36 9.25
C GLU A 103 -7.76 -12.50 9.56
N ASN A 104 -7.56 -11.26 10.00
CA ASN A 104 -8.60 -10.46 10.64
C ASN A 104 -9.00 -9.20 9.88
N ASP A 105 -8.30 -8.82 8.81
CA ASP A 105 -8.75 -7.70 7.99
C ASP A 105 -9.87 -8.14 7.03
N PRO A 106 -11.01 -7.44 6.98
CA PRO A 106 -12.17 -7.88 6.19
C PRO A 106 -11.90 -7.98 4.68
N ILE A 107 -10.97 -7.18 4.14
CA ILE A 107 -10.65 -7.19 2.71
C ILE A 107 -9.49 -8.14 2.44
N VAL A 108 -8.42 -8.04 3.21
CA VAL A 108 -7.17 -8.82 3.02
C VAL A 108 -7.42 -10.32 3.23
N SER A 109 -8.36 -10.70 4.12
CA SER A 109 -8.71 -12.09 4.40
C SER A 109 -9.66 -12.74 3.38
N MET A 110 -10.17 -12.00 2.38
CA MET A 110 -11.02 -12.56 1.34
C MET A 110 -10.26 -13.60 0.52
N GLY A 111 -10.71 -14.84 0.52
CA GLY A 111 -10.03 -15.98 -0.14
C GLY A 111 -10.55 -16.29 -1.54
N ASP A 112 -11.64 -15.67 -1.99
CA ASP A 112 -12.16 -15.82 -3.35
C ASP A 112 -11.83 -14.61 -4.21
N GLU A 113 -11.13 -14.83 -5.32
CA GLU A 113 -10.63 -13.77 -6.19
C GLU A 113 -11.75 -12.94 -6.82
N GLU A 114 -12.82 -13.61 -7.29
CA GLU A 114 -13.92 -12.89 -7.96
C GLU A 114 -14.74 -12.07 -6.94
N GLU A 115 -14.91 -12.58 -5.73
CA GLU A 115 -15.55 -11.84 -4.63
C GLU A 115 -14.70 -10.63 -4.23
N PHE A 116 -13.38 -10.81 -4.09
CA PHE A 116 -12.45 -9.72 -3.79
C PHE A 116 -12.47 -8.62 -4.85
N VAL A 117 -12.31 -8.99 -6.13
CA VAL A 117 -12.31 -8.04 -7.24
C VAL A 117 -13.62 -7.28 -7.30
N LYS A 118 -14.75 -8.00 -7.18
CA LYS A 118 -16.07 -7.37 -7.16
C LYS A 118 -16.22 -6.41 -5.99
N TYR A 119 -15.81 -6.82 -4.80
CA TYR A 119 -15.86 -5.98 -3.60
C TYR A 119 -15.05 -4.69 -3.82
N VAL A 120 -13.82 -4.82 -4.28
CA VAL A 120 -12.93 -3.68 -4.54
C VAL A 120 -13.56 -2.72 -5.53
N VAL A 121 -14.02 -3.20 -6.69
CA VAL A 121 -14.64 -2.36 -7.74
C VAL A 121 -15.90 -1.65 -7.23
N ASP A 122 -16.75 -2.35 -6.48
CA ASP A 122 -18.02 -1.81 -6.00
C ASP A 122 -17.85 -0.75 -4.88
N HIS A 123 -16.73 -0.77 -4.14
CA HIS A 123 -16.49 0.12 -3.00
C HIS A 123 -15.46 1.22 -3.28
N LEU A 124 -14.88 1.26 -4.47
CA LEU A 124 -14.02 2.37 -4.87
C LEU A 124 -14.83 3.66 -5.01
N GLY A 125 -14.53 4.64 -4.18
CA GLY A 125 -15.01 6.01 -4.37
C GLY A 125 -14.37 6.70 -5.57
N THR A 126 -14.76 7.94 -5.85
CA THR A 126 -14.11 8.76 -6.90
C THR A 126 -12.62 8.94 -6.58
N PRO A 127 -11.71 8.70 -7.53
CA PRO A 127 -10.29 8.98 -7.31
C PRO A 127 -10.08 10.46 -7.04
N PRO A 128 -9.10 10.83 -6.19
CA PRO A 128 -8.76 12.23 -5.96
C PRO A 128 -8.35 12.93 -7.26
N ASP A 129 -8.92 14.11 -7.51
CA ASP A 129 -8.64 14.90 -8.73
C ASP A 129 -7.15 15.23 -8.89
N GLN A 130 -6.44 15.42 -7.76
CA GLN A 130 -5.02 15.76 -7.70
C GLN A 130 -4.08 14.65 -8.21
N TYR A 131 -4.57 13.41 -8.30
CA TYR A 131 -3.73 12.27 -8.64
C TYR A 131 -3.08 12.38 -10.03
N GLY A 132 -3.83 12.92 -10.99
CA GLY A 132 -3.33 13.19 -12.33
C GLY A 132 -2.17 14.20 -12.34
N ASP A 133 -2.25 15.21 -11.50
CA ASP A 133 -1.25 16.27 -11.42
C ASP A 133 -0.02 15.85 -10.61
N ILE A 134 -0.20 15.09 -9.51
CA ILE A 134 0.90 14.44 -8.78
C ILE A 134 1.76 13.61 -9.75
N ARG A 135 1.15 12.78 -10.58
CA ARG A 135 1.88 11.99 -11.58
C ARG A 135 2.63 12.84 -12.58
N LYS A 136 2.03 13.90 -13.10
CA LYS A 136 2.66 14.80 -14.08
C LYS A 136 3.86 15.55 -13.47
N VAL A 137 3.72 16.01 -12.22
CA VAL A 137 4.81 16.65 -11.47
C VAL A 137 5.95 15.67 -11.23
N ASN A 138 5.66 14.47 -10.75
CA ASN A 138 6.67 13.44 -10.49
C ASN A 138 7.41 12.96 -11.76
N LEU A 139 6.75 13.04 -12.92
CA LEU A 139 7.35 12.75 -14.22
C LEU A 139 8.08 13.95 -14.84
N GLY A 140 8.06 15.12 -14.19
CA GLY A 140 8.66 16.35 -14.71
C GLY A 140 7.91 16.91 -15.93
N ILE A 141 6.63 16.57 -16.12
CA ILE A 141 5.79 17.08 -17.22
C ILE A 141 5.22 18.45 -16.88
N ILE A 142 4.96 18.70 -15.60
CA ILE A 142 4.52 19.99 -15.05
C ILE A 142 5.58 20.45 -14.05
N GLU A 143 5.97 21.71 -14.12
CA GLU A 143 6.79 22.38 -13.13
C GLU A 143 5.83 23.16 -12.19
N PRO A 144 5.59 22.65 -10.96
CA PRO A 144 4.63 23.23 -10.04
C PRO A 144 5.19 24.48 -9.37
N ASP A 145 4.34 25.45 -9.07
CA ASP A 145 4.67 26.53 -8.14
C ASP A 145 4.53 26.07 -6.67
N ASP A 146 4.93 26.92 -5.73
CA ASP A 146 4.92 26.63 -4.29
C ASP A 146 3.50 26.36 -3.75
N GLU A 147 2.47 26.98 -4.33
CA GLU A 147 1.08 26.80 -3.92
C GLU A 147 0.56 25.43 -4.37
N MET A 148 0.82 25.06 -5.61
CA MET A 148 0.50 23.75 -6.16
C MET A 148 1.24 22.62 -5.43
N LEU A 149 2.54 22.77 -5.16
CA LEU A 149 3.31 21.80 -4.37
C LEU A 149 2.68 21.56 -3.01
N LYS A 150 2.31 22.62 -2.31
CA LYS A 150 1.68 22.53 -1.00
C LYS A 150 0.31 21.85 -1.06
N GLU A 151 -0.50 22.14 -2.08
CA GLU A 151 -1.80 21.49 -2.27
C GLU A 151 -1.64 19.99 -2.58
N LEU A 152 -0.69 19.62 -3.44
CA LEU A 152 -0.43 18.23 -3.79
C LEU A 152 0.16 17.42 -2.63
N GLU A 153 0.95 18.06 -1.75
CA GLU A 153 1.57 17.40 -0.58
C GLU A 153 0.59 17.22 0.59
N VAL A 154 -0.28 18.21 0.84
CA VAL A 154 -1.18 18.26 2.01
C VAL A 154 -2.62 17.85 1.66
N GLY A 155 -2.93 17.67 0.39
CA GLY A 155 -4.24 17.27 -0.10
C GLY A 155 -4.70 15.92 0.48
N ARG A 156 -6.02 15.64 0.38
CA ARG A 156 -6.58 14.38 0.85
C ARG A 156 -5.97 13.20 0.10
N ASN A 157 -5.16 12.44 0.80
CA ASN A 157 -4.53 11.22 0.29
C ASN A 157 -5.47 10.05 0.60
N GLU A 158 -6.40 9.75 -0.29
CA GLU A 158 -7.34 8.63 -0.17
C GLU A 158 -6.80 7.41 -0.94
N CYS A 159 -5.60 6.95 -0.57
CA CYS A 159 -4.95 5.80 -1.21
C CYS A 159 -5.45 4.45 -0.69
N ALA A 160 -6.11 4.43 0.47
CA ALA A 160 -6.59 3.21 1.11
C ALA A 160 -8.05 2.91 0.76
N LEU A 161 -8.35 1.63 0.52
CA LEU A 161 -9.68 1.05 0.58
C LEU A 161 -9.83 0.28 1.89
N THR A 162 -10.73 0.72 2.75
CA THR A 162 -11.06 0.08 4.03
C THR A 162 -12.50 -0.41 4.02
N ALA A 163 -12.80 -1.43 4.81
CA ALA A 163 -14.15 -1.97 4.94
C ALA A 163 -15.07 -1.09 5.79
#